data_2c65aaf2bb50bb96671a4582ca2d49fa
#
_entry.id   2c65aaf2bb50bb96671a4582ca2d49fa
#
_cell.length_a   1.000
_cell.length_b   1.000
_cell.length_c   1.000
_cell.angle_alpha   90.00
_cell.angle_beta   90.00
_cell.angle_gamma   90.00
#
_symmetry.space_group_name_H-M   'P 1'
#
loop_
_entity.id
_entity.type
_entity.pdbx_description
1 polymer ?
#
loop_
_entity_poly.entity_id
_entity_poly.type
_entity_poly.pdbx_seq_one_letter_code
_entity_poly.pdbx_strand_id
1 'polypeptide(L)'
;IWDATDIFSLRFSYEETYRVPLLSNNIQESLQRYAPLGEFVTIATPVASSLQPEESSNMNLGFIIRPDERSQITFDYFNIAFTNGFGTEAATCPCADIIYVTPGDPDSGIVRIETELINGEDVDISGLDFEGSVGFDAGNTVMTFSYGGTLLTQYDVDGAIGGGTYDALGKFNPRLYSAPINLRSLPE
;
A
#
# COMPACT_ATOMS: atom_id res chain seq x y z
N ILE A 1 -20.77 -0.69 -17.90
CA ILE A 1 -21.71 0.42 -17.63
C ILE A 1 -23.08 0.00 -18.17
N TRP A 2 -24.09 0.28 -17.42
CA TRP A 2 -25.48 0.04 -17.78
C TRP A 2 -26.28 1.34 -17.59
N ASP A 3 -26.84 1.84 -18.68
CA ASP A 3 -27.66 3.04 -18.69
C ASP A 3 -29.11 2.63 -18.33
N ALA A 4 -29.51 2.88 -17.09
CA ALA A 4 -30.84 2.57 -16.61
C ALA A 4 -31.89 3.56 -17.13
N THR A 5 -31.47 4.83 -17.32
CA THR A 5 -32.26 5.91 -17.91
C THR A 5 -31.32 6.87 -18.65
N ASP A 6 -31.85 7.86 -19.35
CA ASP A 6 -31.06 8.93 -19.97
C ASP A 6 -30.27 9.77 -18.95
N ILE A 7 -30.70 9.75 -17.69
CA ILE A 7 -30.11 10.56 -16.61
C ILE A 7 -29.23 9.71 -15.69
N PHE A 8 -29.49 8.40 -15.59
CA PHE A 8 -28.87 7.55 -14.58
C PHE A 8 -28.19 6.33 -15.20
N SER A 9 -26.92 6.16 -14.90
CA SER A 9 -26.11 4.99 -15.29
C SER A 9 -25.46 4.33 -14.06
N LEU A 10 -25.33 3.02 -14.13
CA LEU A 10 -24.55 2.21 -13.17
C LEU A 10 -23.28 1.73 -13.84
N ARG A 11 -22.20 1.64 -13.06
CA ARG A 11 -20.96 1.00 -13.48
C ARG A 11 -20.48 0.00 -12.42
N PHE A 12 -19.96 -1.09 -12.91
CA PHE A 12 -19.30 -2.10 -12.08
C PHE A 12 -18.06 -2.59 -12.81
N SER A 13 -16.99 -2.77 -12.07
CA SER A 13 -15.79 -3.46 -12.55
C SER A 13 -15.23 -4.33 -11.44
N TYR A 14 -14.65 -5.45 -11.85
CA TYR A 14 -13.88 -6.33 -11.00
C TYR A 14 -12.64 -6.76 -11.78
N GLU A 15 -11.49 -6.65 -11.15
CA GLU A 15 -10.20 -6.96 -11.74
C GLU A 15 -9.34 -7.73 -10.75
N GLU A 16 -8.64 -8.73 -11.23
CA GLU A 16 -7.60 -9.44 -10.49
C GLU A 16 -6.28 -9.27 -11.23
N THR A 17 -5.25 -8.96 -10.49
CA THR A 17 -3.89 -8.84 -11.02
C THR A 17 -2.93 -9.61 -10.13
N TYR A 18 -1.80 -10.01 -10.70
CA TYR A 18 -0.74 -10.66 -9.93
C TYR A 18 0.63 -10.18 -10.39
N ARG A 19 1.57 -10.19 -9.48
CA ARG A 19 2.98 -9.90 -9.74
C ARG A 19 3.84 -11.05 -9.29
N VAL A 20 4.53 -11.67 -10.24
CA VAL A 20 5.47 -12.77 -9.96
C VAL A 20 6.76 -12.20 -9.37
N PRO A 21 7.35 -12.85 -8.35
CA PRO A 21 8.66 -12.47 -7.84
C PRO A 21 9.69 -12.47 -8.96
N LEU A 22 10.51 -11.43 -9.02
CA LEU A 22 11.63 -11.42 -9.92
C LEU A 22 12.65 -12.44 -9.43
N LEU A 23 12.81 -13.53 -10.16
CA LEU A 23 13.84 -14.53 -9.94
C LEU A 23 15.21 -13.98 -10.38
N SER A 24 15.62 -12.85 -9.85
CA SER A 24 16.99 -12.40 -10.02
C SER A 24 17.82 -13.11 -8.94
N ASN A 25 18.86 -13.83 -9.36
CA ASN A 25 19.87 -14.39 -8.46
C ASN A 25 20.70 -13.30 -7.75
N ASN A 26 20.25 -12.07 -7.79
CA ASN A 26 20.95 -10.94 -7.23
C ASN A 26 20.49 -10.73 -5.80
N ILE A 27 21.36 -10.99 -4.86
CA ILE A 27 21.27 -10.53 -3.49
C ILE A 27 21.26 -9.00 -3.54
N GLN A 28 20.23 -8.37 -2.98
CA GLN A 28 20.25 -6.93 -2.80
C GLN A 28 21.07 -6.60 -1.57
N GLU A 29 22.10 -5.79 -1.75
CA GLU A 29 22.94 -5.32 -0.65
C GLU A 29 22.75 -3.82 -0.47
N SER A 30 22.60 -3.41 0.77
CA SER A 30 22.49 -1.99 1.16
C SER A 30 23.25 -1.72 2.43
N LEU A 31 23.87 -0.54 2.53
CA LEU A 31 24.50 -0.09 3.76
C LEU A 31 23.46 0.66 4.61
N GLN A 32 23.10 0.09 5.74
CA GLN A 32 22.10 0.67 6.64
C GLN A 32 22.63 0.82 8.06
N ARG A 33 22.06 1.78 8.80
CA ARG A 33 22.37 1.95 10.21
C ARG A 33 21.68 0.87 11.03
N TYR A 34 22.46 0.01 11.65
CA TYR A 34 21.95 -1.01 12.57
C TYR A 34 21.74 -0.40 13.96
N ALA A 35 20.48 -0.20 14.33
CA ALA A 35 20.13 0.52 15.55
C ALA A 35 20.73 -0.09 16.84
N PRO A 36 20.81 -1.42 17.03
CA PRO A 36 21.37 -1.99 18.24
C PRO A 36 22.83 -1.61 18.50
N LEU A 37 23.62 -1.40 17.46
CA LEU A 37 25.03 -1.00 17.58
C LEU A 37 25.27 0.49 17.30
N GLY A 38 24.33 1.14 16.66
CA GLY A 38 24.48 2.53 16.22
C GLY A 38 25.44 2.72 15.03
N GLU A 39 25.89 1.63 14.41
CA GLU A 39 26.87 1.58 13.33
C GLU A 39 26.20 1.26 11.99
N PHE A 40 26.91 1.55 10.90
CA PHE A 40 26.49 1.14 9.55
C PHE A 40 27.00 -0.27 9.26
N VAL A 41 26.09 -1.14 8.86
CA VAL A 41 26.36 -2.52 8.46
C VAL A 41 25.80 -2.80 7.08
N THR A 42 26.39 -3.74 6.38
CA THR A 42 25.82 -4.25 5.12
C THR A 42 24.64 -5.17 5.45
N ILE A 43 23.47 -4.85 4.88
CA ILE A 43 22.30 -5.73 4.92
C ILE A 43 22.17 -6.36 3.54
N ALA A 44 22.17 -7.68 3.51
CA ALA A 44 21.99 -8.49 2.33
C ALA A 44 20.62 -9.15 2.39
N THR A 45 19.84 -9.01 1.32
CA THR A 45 18.49 -9.56 1.23
C THR A 45 18.43 -10.55 0.06
N PRO A 46 18.67 -11.84 0.30
CA PRO A 46 18.41 -12.88 -0.68
C PRO A 46 16.90 -13.03 -0.92
N VAL A 47 16.54 -13.48 -2.11
CA VAL A 47 15.16 -13.81 -2.44
C VAL A 47 14.83 -15.19 -1.88
N ALA A 48 13.83 -15.29 -1.03
CA ALA A 48 13.37 -16.59 -0.52
C ALA A 48 12.89 -17.50 -1.66
N SER A 49 13.23 -18.77 -1.60
CA SER A 49 12.80 -19.75 -2.60
C SER A 49 11.32 -20.11 -2.56
N SER A 50 10.62 -19.67 -1.53
CA SER A 50 9.21 -19.98 -1.23
C SER A 50 8.25 -18.82 -1.51
N LEU A 51 8.70 -17.74 -2.15
CA LEU A 51 7.84 -16.59 -2.44
C LEU A 51 6.68 -16.97 -3.34
N GLN A 52 5.48 -16.61 -2.90
CA GLN A 52 4.26 -16.67 -3.70
C GLN A 52 4.09 -15.38 -4.49
N PRO A 53 3.37 -15.41 -5.63
CA PRO A 53 2.99 -14.20 -6.31
C PRO A 53 2.21 -13.26 -5.38
N GLU A 54 2.46 -11.98 -5.53
CA GLU A 54 1.62 -10.93 -4.97
C GLU A 54 0.36 -10.83 -5.81
N GLU A 55 -0.79 -10.81 -5.18
CA GLU A 55 -2.09 -10.75 -5.82
C GLU A 55 -2.84 -9.49 -5.40
N SER A 56 -3.64 -8.96 -6.30
CA SER A 56 -4.52 -7.84 -6.02
C SER A 56 -5.87 -8.05 -6.66
N SER A 57 -6.93 -7.83 -5.90
CA SER A 57 -8.29 -7.73 -6.43
C SER A 57 -8.80 -6.31 -6.26
N ASN A 58 -9.45 -5.80 -7.28
CA ASN A 58 -10.02 -4.45 -7.30
C ASN A 58 -11.48 -4.52 -7.74
N MET A 59 -12.38 -4.09 -6.87
CA MET A 59 -13.81 -3.98 -7.15
C MET A 59 -14.22 -2.52 -7.11
N ASN A 60 -14.97 -2.11 -8.13
CA ASN A 60 -15.53 -0.77 -8.19
C ASN A 60 -17.03 -0.84 -8.54
N LEU A 61 -17.85 -0.17 -7.76
CA LEU A 61 -19.29 -0.02 -7.98
C LEU A 61 -19.66 1.45 -7.91
N GLY A 62 -20.16 1.99 -9.00
CA GLY A 62 -20.48 3.39 -9.07
C GLY A 62 -21.77 3.70 -9.80
N PHE A 63 -22.23 4.93 -9.63
CA PHE A 63 -23.34 5.47 -10.40
C PHE A 63 -23.03 6.88 -10.90
N ILE A 64 -23.64 7.20 -12.02
CA ILE A 64 -23.47 8.46 -12.72
C ILE A 64 -24.85 9.07 -12.89
N ILE A 65 -24.96 10.34 -12.53
CA ILE A 65 -26.17 11.13 -12.72
C ILE A 65 -25.85 12.27 -13.69
N ARG A 66 -26.61 12.37 -14.78
CA ARG A 66 -26.50 13.44 -15.79
C ARG A 66 -27.83 14.17 -15.89
N PRO A 67 -28.08 15.18 -15.04
CA PRO A 67 -29.34 15.91 -15.05
C PRO A 67 -29.59 16.65 -16.37
N ASP A 68 -28.53 17.07 -17.02
CA ASP A 68 -28.51 17.75 -18.32
C ASP A 68 -27.19 17.49 -19.06
N GLU A 69 -27.05 18.02 -20.29
CA GLU A 69 -25.87 17.82 -21.13
C GLU A 69 -24.56 18.45 -20.59
N ARG A 70 -24.66 19.32 -19.59
CA ARG A 70 -23.53 20.10 -19.05
C ARG A 70 -23.19 19.75 -17.60
N SER A 71 -24.01 18.89 -16.99
CA SER A 71 -23.88 18.56 -15.58
C SER A 71 -23.74 17.05 -15.41
N GLN A 72 -22.80 16.65 -14.58
CA GLN A 72 -22.57 15.24 -14.24
C GLN A 72 -22.13 15.13 -12.79
N ILE A 73 -22.63 14.11 -12.09
CA ILE A 73 -22.21 13.74 -10.76
C ILE A 73 -21.91 12.23 -10.79
N THR A 74 -20.77 11.84 -10.22
CA THR A 74 -20.39 10.44 -10.07
C THR A 74 -20.09 10.13 -8.61
N PHE A 75 -20.45 8.92 -8.21
CA PHE A 75 -20.06 8.34 -6.94
C PHE A 75 -19.62 6.91 -7.20
N ASP A 76 -18.47 6.53 -6.66
CA ASP A 76 -17.91 5.21 -6.79
C ASP A 76 -17.45 4.70 -5.43
N TYR A 77 -17.94 3.55 -5.06
CA TYR A 77 -17.35 2.75 -4.00
C TYR A 77 -16.26 1.87 -4.61
N PHE A 78 -15.10 1.89 -4.01
CA PHE A 78 -14.01 1.00 -4.38
C PHE A 78 -13.57 0.16 -3.19
N ASN A 79 -13.12 -1.05 -3.50
CA ASN A 79 -12.44 -1.94 -2.57
C ASN A 79 -11.25 -2.56 -3.27
N ILE A 80 -10.08 -2.44 -2.67
CA ILE A 80 -8.81 -2.97 -3.15
C ILE A 80 -8.26 -3.86 -2.06
N ALA A 81 -8.12 -5.16 -2.37
CA ALA A 81 -7.44 -6.11 -1.49
C ALA A 81 -6.11 -6.52 -2.13
N PHE A 82 -5.06 -6.45 -1.34
CA PHE A 82 -3.70 -6.84 -1.70
C PHE A 82 -3.27 -7.97 -0.80
N THR A 83 -2.81 -9.08 -1.38
CA THR A 83 -2.37 -10.24 -0.64
C THR A 83 -0.96 -10.68 -1.04
N ASN A 84 -0.25 -11.31 -0.12
CA ASN A 84 1.11 -11.77 -0.32
C ASN A 84 2.09 -10.65 -0.73
N GLY A 85 1.87 -9.42 -0.27
CA GLY A 85 2.75 -8.28 -0.58
C GLY A 85 4.21 -8.60 -0.30
N PHE A 86 5.12 -8.22 -1.20
CA PHE A 86 6.54 -8.46 -0.99
C PHE A 86 7.10 -7.50 0.05
N GLY A 87 7.64 -8.04 1.11
CA GLY A 87 8.30 -7.32 2.19
C GLY A 87 9.69 -7.86 2.48
N THR A 88 10.48 -7.07 3.17
CA THR A 88 11.79 -7.50 3.67
C THR A 88 11.71 -7.65 5.18
N GLU A 89 12.22 -8.73 5.71
CA GLU A 89 12.40 -8.88 7.14
C GLU A 89 13.25 -7.75 7.72
N ALA A 90 12.91 -7.33 8.93
CA ALA A 90 13.72 -6.32 9.61
C ALA A 90 15.07 -6.91 10.03
N ALA A 91 16.15 -6.18 9.81
CA ALA A 91 17.49 -6.59 10.26
C ALA A 91 17.61 -6.80 11.77
N THR A 92 16.63 -6.31 12.55
CA THR A 92 16.53 -6.52 14.00
C THR A 92 15.64 -7.69 14.37
N CYS A 93 15.08 -8.40 13.38
CA CYS A 93 14.32 -9.61 13.61
C CYS A 93 15.23 -10.69 14.22
N PRO A 94 14.75 -11.47 15.20
CA PRO A 94 15.47 -12.66 15.68
C PRO A 94 15.69 -13.72 14.59
N CYS A 95 14.99 -13.60 13.46
CA CYS A 95 15.09 -14.44 12.27
C CYS A 95 16.25 -14.02 11.33
N ALA A 96 16.78 -12.80 11.47
CA ALA A 96 17.89 -12.33 10.65
C ALA A 96 19.20 -13.03 11.04
N ASP A 97 19.95 -13.49 10.03
CA ASP A 97 21.25 -14.12 10.22
C ASP A 97 22.35 -13.06 10.34
N ILE A 98 22.97 -12.98 11.50
CA ILE A 98 24.08 -12.06 11.74
C ILE A 98 25.40 -12.79 11.48
N ILE A 99 26.15 -12.32 10.49
CA ILE A 99 27.46 -12.87 10.12
C ILE A 99 28.55 -12.02 10.75
N TYR A 100 29.29 -12.64 11.67
CA TYR A 100 30.39 -12.00 12.39
C TYR A 100 31.74 -12.19 11.67
N VAL A 101 32.69 -11.30 11.94
CA VAL A 101 34.06 -11.39 11.42
C VAL A 101 34.69 -12.73 11.82
N THR A 102 34.53 -13.15 13.07
CA THR A 102 34.89 -14.49 13.55
C THR A 102 33.61 -15.28 13.78
N PRO A 103 33.37 -16.38 13.05
CA PRO A 103 32.13 -17.15 13.19
C PRO A 103 31.89 -17.56 14.67
N GLY A 104 30.70 -17.23 15.17
CA GLY A 104 30.27 -17.55 16.54
C GLY A 104 30.79 -16.61 17.62
N ASP A 105 31.52 -15.56 17.29
CA ASP A 105 32.02 -14.55 18.23
C ASP A 105 31.34 -13.19 18.00
N PRO A 106 30.32 -12.83 18.80
CA PRO A 106 29.62 -11.55 18.67
C PRO A 106 30.51 -10.33 18.88
N ASP A 107 31.61 -10.47 19.64
CA ASP A 107 32.51 -9.37 19.97
C ASP A 107 33.50 -9.06 18.83
N SER A 108 33.58 -9.92 17.82
CA SER A 108 34.48 -9.74 16.68
C SER A 108 34.02 -8.71 15.64
N GLY A 109 32.80 -8.18 15.81
CA GLY A 109 32.17 -7.24 14.86
C GLY A 109 31.33 -7.93 13.79
N ILE A 110 30.42 -7.19 13.20
CA ILE A 110 29.47 -7.69 12.18
C ILE A 110 30.03 -7.43 10.77
N VAL A 111 30.08 -8.47 9.94
CA VAL A 111 30.42 -8.37 8.51
C VAL A 111 29.19 -7.93 7.73
N ARG A 112 28.07 -8.64 7.93
CA ARG A 112 26.79 -8.36 7.28
C ARG A 112 25.64 -8.99 8.06
N ILE A 113 24.44 -8.51 7.81
CA ILE A 113 23.19 -9.11 8.28
C ILE A 113 22.43 -9.61 7.06
N GLU A 114 22.03 -10.86 7.06
CA GLU A 114 21.19 -11.45 6.03
C GLU A 114 19.74 -11.42 6.50
N THR A 115 18.87 -10.84 5.67
CA THR A 115 17.42 -10.82 5.85
C THR A 115 16.78 -11.44 4.63
N GLU A 116 15.56 -11.96 4.73
CA GLU A 116 14.88 -12.55 3.60
C GLU A 116 13.83 -11.61 2.99
N LEU A 117 13.63 -11.73 1.68
CA LEU A 117 12.45 -11.20 1.03
C LEU A 117 11.32 -12.21 1.24
N ILE A 118 10.25 -11.78 1.87
CA ILE A 118 9.12 -12.62 2.27
C ILE A 118 7.81 -12.11 1.66
N ASN A 119 6.79 -12.96 1.63
CA ASN A 119 5.43 -12.48 1.51
C ASN A 119 5.03 -11.94 2.88
N GLY A 120 4.81 -10.67 2.95
CA GLY A 120 4.68 -9.94 4.21
C GLY A 120 3.25 -9.52 4.49
N GLU A 121 2.86 -8.38 4.00
CA GLU A 121 1.64 -7.72 4.44
C GLU A 121 0.50 -7.93 3.45
N ASP A 122 -0.71 -8.18 3.99
CA ASP A 122 -1.95 -8.06 3.26
C ASP A 122 -2.55 -6.68 3.55
N VAL A 123 -3.17 -6.08 2.56
CA VAL A 123 -3.71 -4.72 2.68
C VAL A 123 -5.12 -4.67 2.12
N ASP A 124 -6.06 -4.16 2.91
CA ASP A 124 -7.42 -3.88 2.50
C ASP A 124 -7.71 -2.38 2.55
N ILE A 125 -8.04 -1.83 1.40
CA ILE A 125 -8.38 -0.40 1.27
C ILE A 125 -9.77 -0.30 0.67
N SER A 126 -10.65 0.49 1.29
CA SER A 126 -11.92 0.84 0.68
C SER A 126 -12.27 2.30 0.90
N GLY A 127 -13.13 2.81 0.02
CA GLY A 127 -13.51 4.20 0.07
C GLY A 127 -14.60 4.57 -0.92
N LEU A 128 -14.89 5.86 -0.93
CA LEU A 128 -15.82 6.50 -1.82
C LEU A 128 -15.11 7.60 -2.60
N ASP A 129 -15.15 7.52 -3.91
CA ASP A 129 -14.80 8.61 -4.80
C ASP A 129 -16.05 9.37 -5.19
N PHE A 130 -15.98 10.68 -5.19
CA PHE A 130 -17.03 11.52 -5.70
C PHE A 130 -16.47 12.60 -6.60
N GLU A 131 -17.12 12.82 -7.70
CA GLU A 131 -16.77 13.85 -8.68
C GLU A 131 -18.04 14.48 -9.23
N GLY A 132 -17.99 15.77 -9.48
CA GLY A 132 -19.12 16.46 -10.08
C GLY A 132 -18.69 17.68 -10.89
N SER A 133 -19.47 17.94 -11.91
CA SER A 133 -19.40 19.18 -12.68
C SER A 133 -20.81 19.69 -12.96
N VAL A 134 -20.98 21.00 -12.84
CA VAL A 134 -22.25 21.68 -13.14
C VAL A 134 -21.96 22.85 -14.06
N GLY A 135 -22.61 22.84 -15.23
CA GLY A 135 -22.54 23.91 -16.21
C GLY A 135 -23.80 24.77 -16.20
N PHE A 136 -23.64 26.09 -16.22
CA PHE A 136 -24.73 27.03 -16.26
C PHE A 136 -24.40 28.27 -17.09
N ASP A 137 -25.43 28.92 -17.62
CA ASP A 137 -25.27 30.14 -18.39
C ASP A 137 -25.22 31.35 -17.44
N ALA A 138 -24.17 32.16 -17.56
CA ALA A 138 -24.00 33.43 -16.87
C ALA A 138 -23.96 34.57 -17.88
N GLY A 139 -25.13 34.99 -18.30
CA GLY A 139 -25.26 35.99 -19.38
C GLY A 139 -24.82 35.41 -20.73
N ASN A 140 -23.78 35.99 -21.33
CA ASN A 140 -23.23 35.50 -22.61
C ASN A 140 -22.07 34.49 -22.46
N THR A 141 -21.86 34.01 -21.24
CA THR A 141 -20.75 33.09 -20.93
C THR A 141 -21.29 31.82 -20.28
N VAL A 142 -20.75 30.68 -20.68
CA VAL A 142 -20.99 29.39 -20.00
C VAL A 142 -19.94 29.27 -18.88
N MET A 143 -20.40 29.02 -17.67
CA MET A 143 -19.52 28.72 -16.54
C MET A 143 -19.69 27.26 -16.14
N THR A 144 -18.56 26.61 -15.80
CA THR A 144 -18.55 25.25 -15.27
C THR A 144 -17.87 25.26 -13.92
N PHE A 145 -18.53 24.71 -12.91
CA PHE A 145 -17.96 24.44 -11.61
C PHE A 145 -17.72 22.94 -11.47
N SER A 146 -16.49 22.55 -11.10
CA SER A 146 -16.12 21.16 -10.91
C SER A 146 -15.60 20.94 -9.49
N TYR A 147 -15.91 19.80 -8.91
CA TYR A 147 -15.43 19.38 -7.60
C TYR A 147 -15.18 17.88 -7.61
N GLY A 148 -14.33 17.42 -6.71
CA GLY A 148 -14.06 15.98 -6.54
C GLY A 148 -13.24 15.73 -5.29
N GLY A 149 -13.31 14.50 -4.83
CA GLY A 149 -12.57 14.05 -3.67
C GLY A 149 -12.73 12.55 -3.42
N THR A 150 -11.88 12.03 -2.56
CA THR A 150 -11.87 10.65 -2.10
C THR A 150 -12.05 10.63 -0.58
N LEU A 151 -12.96 9.80 -0.10
CA LEU A 151 -13.14 9.50 1.32
C LEU A 151 -12.73 8.04 1.55
N LEU A 152 -11.59 7.81 2.20
CA LEU A 152 -11.21 6.48 2.65
C LEU A 152 -12.08 6.09 3.86
N THR A 153 -12.63 4.87 3.81
CA THR A 153 -13.48 4.32 4.88
C THR A 153 -12.81 3.17 5.61
N GLN A 154 -11.82 2.54 4.97
CA GLN A 154 -11.03 1.45 5.52
C GLN A 154 -9.61 1.52 4.97
N TYR A 155 -8.64 1.23 5.84
CA TYR A 155 -7.26 0.99 5.46
C TYR A 155 -6.65 0.07 6.51
N ASP A 156 -6.77 -1.23 6.29
CA ASP A 156 -6.28 -2.27 7.17
C ASP A 156 -5.02 -2.89 6.58
N VAL A 157 -4.03 -3.10 7.41
CA VAL A 157 -2.80 -3.80 7.07
C VAL A 157 -2.68 -4.98 8.00
N ASP A 158 -2.73 -6.19 7.45
CA ASP A 158 -2.46 -7.42 8.19
C ASP A 158 -1.02 -7.85 7.92
N GLY A 159 -0.26 -8.03 8.94
CA GLY A 159 1.14 -7.99 8.70
C GLY A 159 2.02 -9.00 9.39
N ALA A 160 3.06 -9.35 8.69
CA ALA A 160 4.08 -10.30 9.08
C ALA A 160 4.88 -9.89 10.32
N ILE A 161 5.03 -8.60 10.61
CA ILE A 161 5.88 -8.14 11.71
C ILE A 161 5.04 -7.82 12.95
N GLY A 162 4.98 -8.78 13.86
CA GLY A 162 4.30 -8.66 15.16
C GLY A 162 2.90 -9.24 15.22
N GLY A 163 2.35 -9.71 14.11
CA GLY A 163 1.03 -10.35 13.99
C GLY A 163 -0.15 -9.40 14.22
N GLY A 164 -1.27 -9.71 13.59
CA GLY A 164 -2.54 -8.99 13.73
C GLY A 164 -2.73 -7.83 12.78
N THR A 165 -3.99 -7.45 12.65
CA THR A 165 -4.44 -6.38 11.76
C THR A 165 -4.20 -5.02 12.39
N TYR A 166 -3.64 -4.11 11.63
CA TYR A 166 -3.43 -2.71 11.99
C TYR A 166 -4.34 -1.81 11.16
N ASP A 167 -5.23 -1.11 11.82
CA ASP A 167 -6.01 -0.04 11.20
C ASP A 167 -5.09 1.16 10.93
N ALA A 168 -4.80 1.41 9.66
CA ALA A 168 -3.92 2.48 9.20
C ALA A 168 -4.69 3.75 8.79
N LEU A 169 -6.03 3.75 8.86
CA LEU A 169 -6.85 4.88 8.45
C LEU A 169 -6.53 6.11 9.30
N GLY A 170 -6.13 7.20 8.64
CA GLY A 170 -5.71 8.43 9.31
C GLY A 170 -4.48 8.31 10.20
N LYS A 171 -3.71 7.22 10.12
CA LYS A 171 -2.55 6.95 10.95
C LYS A 171 -1.29 6.81 10.12
N PHE A 172 -0.18 7.22 10.72
CA PHE A 172 1.15 6.97 10.15
C PHE A 172 1.54 5.51 10.42
N ASN A 173 1.88 4.75 9.37
CA ASN A 173 2.26 3.34 9.55
C ASN A 173 3.64 3.22 10.21
N PRO A 174 3.73 2.75 11.48
CA PRO A 174 5.01 2.60 12.19
C PRO A 174 5.87 1.48 11.64
N ARG A 175 5.29 0.57 10.85
CA ARG A 175 6.00 -0.61 10.32
C ARG A 175 6.93 -0.26 9.16
N LEU A 176 6.71 0.87 8.49
CA LEU A 176 7.59 1.36 7.44
C LEU A 176 8.89 1.96 7.96
N TYR A 177 8.97 2.20 9.26
CA TYR A 177 10.14 2.81 9.89
C TYR A 177 10.54 1.98 11.11
N SER A 178 11.67 1.33 11.05
CA SER A 178 12.24 0.49 12.10
C SER A 178 12.75 1.24 13.36
N ALA A 179 12.28 2.46 13.59
CA ALA A 179 12.58 3.25 14.78
C ALA A 179 11.30 3.43 15.61
N PRO A 180 11.38 3.50 16.94
CA PRO A 180 10.26 3.87 17.79
C PRO A 180 9.92 5.34 17.54
N ILE A 181 9.13 5.58 16.52
CA ILE A 181 8.60 6.90 16.23
C ILE A 181 7.33 7.05 17.04
N ASN A 182 7.29 8.09 17.87
CA ASN A 182 6.05 8.53 18.48
C ASN A 182 5.01 8.78 17.38
N LEU A 183 4.07 7.87 17.28
CA LEU A 183 2.97 7.95 16.34
C LEU A 183 2.18 9.22 16.59
N ARG A 184 2.30 10.17 15.71
CA ARG A 184 1.34 11.27 15.65
C ARG A 184 0.26 10.85 14.67
N SER A 185 -0.99 10.86 15.14
CA SER A 185 -2.14 10.79 14.26
C SER A 185 -2.00 11.91 13.22
N LEU A 186 -2.24 11.58 11.95
CA LEU A 186 -2.47 12.58 10.95
C LEU A 186 -3.77 13.33 11.34
N PRO A 187 -3.86 14.64 11.10
CA PRO A 187 -5.12 15.34 11.32
C PRO A 187 -6.21 14.72 10.45
N GLU A 188 -7.37 14.48 11.08
CA GLU A 188 -8.61 14.06 10.44
C GLU A 188 -9.07 15.08 9.39
#